data_4b5f3d2abe37aab8eeb6efd4c2838a51
#
_entry.id   4b5f3d2abe37aab8eeb6efd4c2838a51
#
_cell.length_a   1.000
_cell.length_b   1.000
_cell.length_c   1.000
_cell.angle_alpha   90.00
_cell.angle_beta   90.00
_cell.angle_gamma   90.00
#
_symmetry.space_group_name_H-M   'P 1'
#
loop_
_entity.id
_entity.type
_entity.pdbx_description
1 polymer ?
#
loop_
_entity_poly.entity_id
_entity_poly.type
_entity_poly.pdbx_seq_one_letter_code
_entity_poly.pdbx_strand_id
1 'polypeptide(L)'
;MQEQVILVDQQDREIGVAEKLEAHRKGKLHRAFSVFLFNAKDEMLLQQRAAEKYHSGGLWSNACCSHPRPGEQTEAAARRRLREEMGISCNLNKAFDFIYRAEFDNGLIEHELDHVFIGRYDGAALPDPGEVMAHRWVSIDTLKKDLAIAPENFTAWFKIAVHKVLQARYEQPPDPA
;
A
#
# COMPACT_ATOMS: atom_id res chain seq x y z
N MET A 1 20.81 2.28 10.31
CA MET A 1 19.77 2.47 11.35
C MET A 1 18.64 1.51 11.04
N GLN A 2 18.16 0.73 12.02
CA GLN A 2 17.06 -0.19 11.80
C GLN A 2 15.75 0.59 11.58
N GLU A 3 14.95 0.15 10.62
CA GLU A 3 13.66 0.78 10.30
C GLU A 3 12.67 0.56 11.45
N GLN A 4 12.01 1.62 11.90
CA GLN A 4 11.06 1.60 13.00
C GLN A 4 9.65 1.85 12.51
N VAL A 5 8.67 1.26 13.20
CA VAL A 5 7.22 1.43 12.96
C VAL A 5 6.54 1.98 14.21
N ILE A 6 5.43 2.68 13.99
CA ILE A 6 4.61 3.26 15.06
C ILE A 6 3.60 2.22 15.53
N LEU A 7 3.71 1.79 16.79
CA LEU A 7 2.71 0.92 17.40
C LEU A 7 1.47 1.72 17.76
N VAL A 8 0.30 1.17 17.45
CA VAL A 8 -0.98 1.82 17.69
C VAL A 8 -1.98 0.88 18.38
N ASP A 9 -3.00 1.47 19.00
CA ASP A 9 -4.18 0.74 19.44
C ASP A 9 -5.23 0.67 18.30
N GLN A 10 -6.38 0.05 18.54
CA GLN A 10 -7.46 -0.09 17.58
C GLN A 10 -8.13 1.23 17.18
N GLN A 11 -7.89 2.30 17.91
CA GLN A 11 -8.35 3.66 17.63
C GLN A 11 -7.27 4.54 16.97
N ASP A 12 -6.19 3.92 16.46
CA ASP A 12 -5.05 4.59 15.83
C ASP A 12 -4.28 5.56 16.76
N ARG A 13 -4.38 5.38 18.06
CA ARG A 13 -3.58 6.16 19.02
C ARG A 13 -2.21 5.51 19.15
N GLU A 14 -1.17 6.33 19.05
CA GLU A 14 0.21 5.88 19.22
C GLU A 14 0.44 5.38 20.65
N ILE A 15 0.93 4.14 20.79
CA ILE A 15 1.23 3.50 22.08
C ILE A 15 2.70 3.15 22.25
N GLY A 16 3.52 3.39 21.22
CA GLY A 16 4.96 3.15 21.26
C GLY A 16 5.57 3.02 19.87
N VAL A 17 6.80 2.56 19.85
CA VAL A 17 7.61 2.34 18.65
C VAL A 17 8.28 0.97 18.77
N ALA A 18 8.45 0.28 17.65
CA ALA A 18 9.21 -0.96 17.61
C ALA A 18 10.07 -1.02 16.35
N GLU A 19 11.11 -1.84 16.38
CA GLU A 19 11.82 -2.22 15.18
C GLU A 19 10.88 -3.01 14.26
N LYS A 20 10.94 -2.72 12.95
CA LYS A 20 10.00 -3.24 11.95
C LYS A 20 9.90 -4.76 11.93
N LEU A 21 11.04 -5.46 11.86
CA LEU A 21 11.04 -6.92 11.84
C LEU A 21 10.56 -7.52 13.17
N GLU A 22 10.86 -6.88 14.30
CA GLU A 22 10.34 -7.29 15.60
C GLU A 22 8.82 -7.19 15.64
N ALA A 23 8.25 -6.07 15.17
CA ALA A 23 6.81 -5.88 15.10
C ALA A 23 6.14 -6.98 14.26
N HIS A 24 6.74 -7.34 13.10
CA HIS A 24 6.24 -8.40 12.24
C HIS A 24 6.41 -9.81 12.85
N ARG A 25 7.52 -10.09 13.54
CA ARG A 25 7.71 -11.39 14.23
C ARG A 25 6.72 -11.60 15.36
N LYS A 26 6.37 -10.54 16.07
CA LYS A 26 5.48 -10.60 17.25
C LYS A 26 4.01 -10.29 16.90
N GLY A 27 3.70 -9.95 15.67
CA GLY A 27 2.35 -9.59 15.25
C GLY A 27 1.78 -8.36 15.96
N LYS A 28 2.65 -7.38 16.31
CA LYS A 28 2.22 -6.14 16.96
C LYS A 28 1.44 -5.26 15.99
N LEU A 29 0.30 -4.72 16.44
CA LEU A 29 -0.47 -3.76 15.65
C LEU A 29 0.33 -2.49 15.44
N HIS A 30 0.56 -2.11 14.21
CA HIS A 30 1.32 -0.92 13.84
C HIS A 30 0.68 -0.17 12.67
N ARG A 31 1.02 1.11 12.56
CA ARG A 31 0.47 2.00 11.53
C ARG A 31 1.14 1.75 10.20
N ALA A 32 0.32 1.67 9.16
CA ALA A 32 0.75 1.51 7.77
C ALA A 32 -0.09 2.39 6.84
N PHE A 33 0.29 2.45 5.59
CA PHE A 33 -0.50 3.07 4.55
C PHE A 33 -0.41 2.30 3.23
N SER A 34 -1.47 2.42 2.44
CA SER A 34 -1.57 1.92 1.07
C SER A 34 -2.00 3.04 0.14
N VAL A 35 -1.32 3.19 -1.00
CA VAL A 35 -1.64 4.17 -2.04
C VAL A 35 -2.19 3.46 -3.25
N PHE A 36 -3.35 3.91 -3.72
CA PHE A 36 -4.00 3.47 -4.96
C PHE A 36 -4.07 4.62 -5.94
N LEU A 37 -3.60 4.41 -7.16
CA LEU A 37 -3.61 5.43 -8.21
C LEU A 37 -4.47 4.99 -9.39
N PHE A 38 -5.23 5.95 -9.92
CA PHE A 38 -6.03 5.80 -11.12
C PHE A 38 -5.62 6.85 -12.16
N ASN A 39 -5.66 6.49 -13.43
CA ASN A 39 -5.44 7.43 -14.53
C ASN A 39 -6.75 7.97 -15.10
N ALA A 40 -6.67 8.84 -16.12
CA ALA A 40 -7.83 9.42 -16.78
C ALA A 40 -8.72 8.39 -17.50
N LYS A 41 -8.21 7.20 -17.77
CA LYS A 41 -8.97 6.08 -18.36
C LYS A 41 -9.63 5.19 -17.31
N ASP A 42 -9.59 5.58 -16.04
CA ASP A 42 -10.05 4.79 -14.88
C ASP A 42 -9.32 3.42 -14.76
N GLU A 43 -8.06 3.35 -15.20
CA GLU A 43 -7.20 2.20 -14.96
C GLU A 43 -6.46 2.37 -13.63
N MET A 44 -6.22 1.26 -12.92
CA MET A 44 -5.45 1.23 -11.67
C MET A 44 -3.98 0.91 -11.94
N LEU A 45 -3.08 1.65 -11.29
CA LEU A 45 -1.65 1.33 -11.31
C LEU A 45 -1.36 0.19 -10.32
N LEU A 46 -0.82 -0.90 -10.84
CA LEU A 46 -0.29 -2.02 -10.06
C LEU A 46 1.22 -2.01 -10.09
N GLN A 47 1.86 -2.39 -8.96
CA GLN A 47 3.26 -2.75 -8.90
C GLN A 47 3.40 -4.26 -8.60
N GLN A 48 4.42 -4.89 -9.16
CA GLN A 48 4.88 -6.21 -8.77
C GLN A 48 6.08 -6.04 -7.83
N ARG A 49 5.95 -6.52 -6.60
CA ARG A 49 6.98 -6.38 -5.58
C ARG A 49 8.26 -7.09 -6.01
N ALA A 50 9.42 -6.47 -5.71
CA ALA A 50 10.71 -7.12 -5.94
C ALA A 50 10.74 -8.51 -5.27
N ALA A 51 11.33 -9.49 -5.94
CA ALA A 51 11.33 -10.88 -5.48
C ALA A 51 12.00 -11.07 -4.12
N GLU A 52 12.95 -10.21 -3.77
CA GLU A 52 13.77 -10.26 -2.55
C GLU A 52 13.14 -9.54 -1.35
N LYS A 53 11.89 -9.09 -1.45
CA LYS A 53 11.20 -8.48 -0.30
C LYS A 53 11.04 -9.49 0.83
N TYR A 54 11.11 -9.01 2.07
CA TYR A 54 11.05 -9.84 3.29
C TYR A 54 9.77 -10.67 3.44
N HIS A 55 8.68 -10.30 2.76
CA HIS A 55 7.49 -11.13 2.51
C HIS A 55 6.79 -10.71 1.21
N SER A 56 5.94 -11.58 0.69
CA SER A 56 5.10 -11.32 -0.50
C SER A 56 5.89 -10.86 -1.73
N GLY A 57 7.17 -11.24 -1.86
CA GLY A 57 8.00 -10.97 -3.04
C GLY A 57 7.39 -11.58 -4.30
N GLY A 58 7.45 -10.85 -5.42
CA GLY A 58 6.90 -11.28 -6.70
C GLY A 58 5.38 -11.13 -6.85
N LEU A 59 4.64 -10.74 -5.79
CA LEU A 59 3.20 -10.55 -5.86
C LEU A 59 2.85 -9.15 -6.39
N TRP A 60 1.71 -9.07 -7.05
CA TRP A 60 1.11 -7.81 -7.49
C TRP A 60 0.38 -7.12 -6.34
N SER A 61 0.46 -5.81 -6.30
CA SER A 61 -0.15 -4.97 -5.29
C SER A 61 -0.54 -3.60 -5.88
N ASN A 62 -1.10 -2.73 -5.05
CA ASN A 62 -1.36 -1.34 -5.36
C ASN A 62 -0.06 -0.54 -5.59
N ALA A 63 -0.16 0.75 -5.89
CA ALA A 63 0.97 1.57 -6.31
C ALA A 63 2.09 1.67 -5.27
N CYS A 64 1.77 1.71 -3.98
CA CYS A 64 2.76 1.79 -2.90
C CYS A 64 2.13 1.34 -1.56
N CYS A 65 2.90 0.64 -0.74
CA CYS A 65 2.57 0.29 0.64
C CYS A 65 3.80 0.41 1.51
N SER A 66 3.69 1.06 2.66
CA SER A 66 4.79 1.18 3.62
C SER A 66 4.29 1.68 4.98
N HIS A 67 5.21 2.16 5.79
CA HIS A 67 4.97 2.62 7.14
C HIS A 67 5.45 4.06 7.33
N PRO A 68 4.72 4.92 8.07
CA PRO A 68 5.26 6.19 8.51
C PRO A 68 6.39 5.95 9.51
N ARG A 69 7.39 6.83 9.49
CA ARG A 69 8.45 6.86 10.50
C ARG A 69 7.91 7.45 11.81
N PRO A 70 8.50 7.14 12.96
CA PRO A 70 8.16 7.83 14.21
C PRO A 70 8.18 9.35 14.05
N GLY A 71 7.09 10.02 14.44
CA GLY A 71 6.92 11.47 14.29
C GLY A 71 6.53 11.96 12.88
N GLU A 72 6.45 11.08 11.89
CA GLU A 72 6.04 11.42 10.52
C GLU A 72 4.53 11.37 10.36
N GLN A 73 3.96 12.36 9.69
CA GLN A 73 2.55 12.34 9.30
C GLN A 73 2.31 11.26 8.24
N THR A 74 1.24 10.47 8.38
CA THR A 74 0.99 9.31 7.51
C THR A 74 0.85 9.69 6.03
N GLU A 75 0.18 10.81 5.71
CA GLU A 75 0.07 11.30 4.34
C GLU A 75 1.43 11.74 3.77
N ALA A 76 2.27 12.41 4.56
CA ALA A 76 3.62 12.80 4.15
C ALA A 76 4.49 11.56 3.87
N ALA A 77 4.38 10.53 4.70
CA ALA A 77 5.03 9.24 4.49
C ALA A 77 4.57 8.57 3.19
N ALA A 78 3.27 8.58 2.92
CA ALA A 78 2.69 8.03 1.69
C ALA A 78 3.26 8.73 0.44
N ARG A 79 3.31 10.07 0.43
CA ARG A 79 3.90 10.86 -0.66
C ARG A 79 5.39 10.60 -0.82
N ARG A 80 6.14 10.52 0.28
CA ARG A 80 7.57 10.21 0.28
C ARG A 80 7.85 8.85 -0.34
N ARG A 81 7.19 7.80 0.14
CA ARG A 81 7.42 6.44 -0.33
C ARG A 81 6.94 6.21 -1.76
N LEU A 82 5.84 6.82 -2.17
CA LEU A 82 5.38 6.78 -3.56
C LEU A 82 6.44 7.36 -4.51
N ARG A 83 7.10 8.44 -4.11
CA ARG A 83 8.22 9.02 -4.87
C ARG A 83 9.44 8.11 -4.87
N GLU A 84 9.80 7.53 -3.72
CA GLU A 84 10.95 6.64 -3.59
C GLU A 84 10.76 5.34 -4.37
N GLU A 85 9.60 4.70 -4.28
CA GLU A 85 9.34 3.40 -4.92
C GLU A 85 8.97 3.51 -6.40
N MET A 86 8.16 4.49 -6.77
CA MET A 86 7.55 4.59 -8.11
C MET A 86 7.98 5.82 -8.91
N GLY A 87 8.75 6.75 -8.32
CA GLY A 87 9.11 8.01 -8.96
C GLY A 87 7.92 8.95 -9.21
N ILE A 88 6.80 8.75 -8.51
CA ILE A 88 5.55 9.47 -8.72
C ILE A 88 5.34 10.51 -7.61
N SER A 89 4.91 11.71 -8.03
CA SER A 89 4.43 12.77 -7.15
C SER A 89 3.07 13.23 -7.62
N CYS A 90 2.04 13.09 -6.78
CA CYS A 90 0.68 13.54 -7.06
C CYS A 90 -0.05 13.86 -5.75
N ASN A 91 -1.24 14.44 -5.86
CA ASN A 91 -2.12 14.64 -4.72
C ASN A 91 -2.69 13.31 -4.26
N LEU A 92 -2.74 13.13 -2.94
CA LEU A 92 -3.31 11.95 -2.29
C LEU A 92 -4.41 12.40 -1.34
N ASN A 93 -5.54 11.71 -1.37
CA ASN A 93 -6.66 11.95 -0.45
C ASN A 93 -6.89 10.68 0.36
N LYS A 94 -6.99 10.80 1.68
CA LYS A 94 -7.35 9.67 2.53
C LYS A 94 -8.80 9.26 2.25
N ALA A 95 -8.99 7.98 1.90
CA ALA A 95 -10.30 7.41 1.62
C ALA A 95 -10.91 6.72 2.84
N PHE A 96 -10.15 5.85 3.50
CA PHE A 96 -10.55 5.10 4.70
C PHE A 96 -9.32 4.54 5.40
N ASP A 97 -9.54 3.87 6.51
CA ASP A 97 -8.56 2.98 7.14
C ASP A 97 -9.22 1.65 7.53
N PHE A 98 -8.41 0.63 7.74
CA PHE A 98 -8.87 -0.68 8.19
C PHE A 98 -7.75 -1.41 8.92
N ILE A 99 -8.12 -2.36 9.77
CA ILE A 99 -7.18 -3.24 10.45
C ILE A 99 -7.25 -4.60 9.78
N TYR A 100 -6.09 -5.18 9.49
CA TYR A 100 -6.00 -6.55 9.02
C TYR A 100 -4.82 -7.28 9.69
N ARG A 101 -4.89 -8.62 9.65
CA ARG A 101 -3.84 -9.50 10.12
C ARG A 101 -3.62 -10.60 9.10
N ALA A 102 -2.39 -10.79 8.67
CA ALA A 102 -1.98 -11.85 7.75
C ALA A 102 -0.72 -12.54 8.27
N GLU A 103 -0.72 -13.86 8.24
CA GLU A 103 0.43 -14.68 8.59
C GLU A 103 1.08 -15.23 7.32
N PHE A 104 2.42 -15.27 7.31
CA PHE A 104 3.21 -15.75 6.18
C PHE A 104 3.98 -17.01 6.55
N ASP A 105 4.33 -17.82 5.56
CA ASP A 105 5.02 -19.11 5.75
C ASP A 105 6.40 -18.97 6.44
N ASN A 106 7.03 -17.78 6.34
CA ASN A 106 8.30 -17.49 6.99
C ASN A 106 8.18 -17.06 8.48
N GLY A 107 6.97 -17.14 9.06
CA GLY A 107 6.69 -16.80 10.45
C GLY A 107 6.50 -15.31 10.72
N LEU A 108 6.51 -14.46 9.68
CA LEU A 108 6.17 -13.05 9.81
C LEU A 108 4.65 -12.86 9.85
N ILE A 109 4.22 -11.84 10.56
CA ILE A 109 2.82 -11.48 10.73
C ILE A 109 2.67 -10.01 10.39
N GLU A 110 1.86 -9.68 9.38
CA GLU A 110 1.36 -8.32 9.21
C GLU A 110 0.12 -8.12 10.08
N HIS A 111 0.20 -7.18 11.00
CA HIS A 111 -0.93 -6.73 11.80
C HIS A 111 -0.92 -5.21 11.76
N GLU A 112 -1.71 -4.66 10.84
CA GLU A 112 -1.61 -3.26 10.46
C GLU A 112 -2.94 -2.53 10.60
N LEU A 113 -2.88 -1.29 11.08
CA LEU A 113 -3.88 -0.29 10.86
C LEU A 113 -3.45 0.50 9.63
N ASP A 114 -4.06 0.18 8.51
CA ASP A 114 -3.68 0.65 7.18
C ASP A 114 -4.53 1.86 6.75
N HIS A 115 -3.88 3.00 6.57
CA HIS A 115 -4.48 4.20 6.01
C HIS A 115 -4.46 4.13 4.49
N VAL A 116 -5.63 4.13 3.86
CA VAL A 116 -5.76 4.04 2.41
C VAL A 116 -5.90 5.42 1.78
N PHE A 117 -4.98 5.73 0.87
CA PHE A 117 -4.96 6.96 0.08
C PHE A 117 -5.25 6.66 -1.38
N ILE A 118 -6.03 7.54 -2.02
CA ILE A 118 -6.33 7.48 -3.45
C ILE A 118 -5.84 8.75 -4.11
N GLY A 119 -5.23 8.61 -5.29
CA GLY A 119 -4.77 9.72 -6.12
C GLY A 119 -5.05 9.50 -7.61
N ARG A 120 -4.93 10.59 -8.38
CA ARG A 120 -4.99 10.59 -9.85
C ARG A 120 -3.61 10.88 -10.41
N TYR A 121 -3.21 10.13 -11.44
CA TYR A 121 -1.92 10.29 -12.09
C TYR A 121 -1.93 9.73 -13.50
N ASP A 122 -1.48 10.53 -14.47
CA ASP A 122 -1.42 10.17 -15.90
C ASP A 122 0.01 10.10 -16.44
N GLY A 123 1.01 10.40 -15.61
CA GLY A 123 2.41 10.40 -16.02
C GLY A 123 3.05 9.02 -16.08
N ALA A 124 4.32 8.99 -16.45
CA ALA A 124 5.14 7.79 -16.41
C ALA A 124 5.61 7.47 -14.98
N ALA A 125 5.61 6.19 -14.62
CA ALA A 125 6.26 5.72 -13.42
C ALA A 125 7.75 5.45 -13.69
N LEU A 126 8.60 5.74 -12.69
CA LEU A 126 10.03 5.44 -12.70
C LEU A 126 10.36 4.64 -11.44
N PRO A 127 10.01 3.35 -11.41
CA PRO A 127 10.16 2.52 -10.22
C PRO A 127 11.62 2.28 -9.85
N ASP A 128 11.89 2.21 -8.53
CA ASP A 128 13.15 1.69 -8.00
C ASP A 128 13.18 0.15 -8.17
N PRO A 129 14.14 -0.40 -8.92
CA PRO A 129 14.22 -1.85 -9.14
C PRO A 129 14.45 -2.66 -7.85
N GLY A 130 15.00 -2.06 -6.80
CA GLY A 130 15.14 -2.70 -5.48
C GLY A 130 13.81 -2.89 -4.75
N GLU A 131 12.78 -2.16 -5.13
CA GLU A 131 11.44 -2.21 -4.52
C GLU A 131 10.41 -2.87 -5.45
N VAL A 132 10.50 -2.62 -6.76
CA VAL A 132 9.49 -2.94 -7.76
C VAL A 132 10.14 -3.62 -8.97
N MET A 133 9.76 -4.86 -9.24
CA MET A 133 10.28 -5.60 -10.41
C MET A 133 9.49 -5.36 -11.70
N ALA A 134 8.21 -4.95 -11.60
CA ALA A 134 7.37 -4.59 -12.73
C ALA A 134 6.20 -3.70 -12.29
N HIS A 135 5.62 -2.97 -13.22
CA HIS A 135 4.39 -2.20 -12.99
C HIS A 135 3.52 -2.17 -14.24
N ARG A 136 2.24 -1.97 -14.08
CA ARG A 136 1.29 -1.84 -15.19
C ARG A 136 0.05 -1.05 -14.79
N TRP A 137 -0.54 -0.35 -15.75
CA TRP A 137 -1.91 0.13 -15.68
C TRP A 137 -2.85 -0.99 -16.09
N VAL A 138 -3.94 -1.18 -15.36
CA VAL A 138 -4.90 -2.25 -15.63
C VAL A 138 -6.33 -1.71 -15.56
N SER A 139 -7.16 -2.05 -16.54
CA SER A 139 -8.58 -1.73 -16.48
C SER A 139 -9.25 -2.45 -15.31
N ILE A 140 -10.30 -1.85 -14.76
CA ILE A 140 -11.01 -2.43 -13.62
C ILE A 140 -11.62 -3.80 -13.97
N ASP A 141 -12.11 -3.98 -15.19
CA ASP A 141 -12.67 -5.26 -15.64
C ASP A 141 -11.59 -6.35 -15.74
N THR A 142 -10.40 -6.01 -16.25
CA THR A 142 -9.26 -6.92 -16.29
C THR A 142 -8.80 -7.26 -14.88
N LEU A 143 -8.69 -6.27 -13.99
CA LEU A 143 -8.31 -6.49 -12.59
C LEU A 143 -9.28 -7.45 -11.88
N LYS A 144 -10.59 -7.27 -12.05
CA LYS A 144 -11.60 -8.17 -11.47
C LYS A 144 -11.47 -9.60 -11.98
N LYS A 145 -11.18 -9.78 -13.28
CA LYS A 145 -10.92 -11.10 -13.88
C LYS A 145 -9.66 -11.73 -13.31
N ASP A 146 -8.56 -10.99 -13.24
CA ASP A 146 -7.28 -11.47 -12.71
C ASP A 146 -7.42 -11.90 -11.25
N LEU A 147 -8.12 -11.12 -10.42
CA LEU A 147 -8.41 -11.44 -9.02
C LEU A 147 -9.27 -12.70 -8.86
N ALA A 148 -10.21 -12.95 -9.78
CA ALA A 148 -11.05 -14.13 -9.75
C ALA A 148 -10.30 -15.39 -10.21
N ILE A 149 -9.41 -15.27 -11.19
CA ILE A 149 -8.70 -16.41 -11.79
C ILE A 149 -7.48 -16.82 -10.97
N ALA A 150 -6.69 -15.85 -10.49
CA ALA A 150 -5.41 -16.08 -9.81
C ALA A 150 -5.23 -15.14 -8.60
N PRO A 151 -6.09 -15.22 -7.57
CA PRO A 151 -6.01 -14.37 -6.38
C PRO A 151 -4.67 -14.53 -5.63
N GLU A 152 -4.01 -15.66 -5.75
CA GLU A 152 -2.70 -15.94 -5.16
C GLU A 152 -1.57 -15.05 -5.71
N ASN A 153 -1.77 -14.43 -6.87
CA ASN A 153 -0.79 -13.50 -7.46
C ASN A 153 -0.83 -12.10 -6.84
N PHE A 154 -1.76 -11.86 -5.90
CA PHE A 154 -1.96 -10.56 -5.27
C PHE A 154 -1.67 -10.61 -3.76
N THR A 155 -1.18 -9.50 -3.22
CA THR A 155 -0.91 -9.37 -1.79
C THR A 155 -2.19 -9.46 -0.96
N ALA A 156 -2.05 -9.90 0.31
CA ALA A 156 -3.19 -10.08 1.22
C ALA A 156 -3.96 -8.77 1.44
N TRP A 157 -3.27 -7.67 1.75
CA TRP A 157 -3.91 -6.36 1.98
C TRP A 157 -4.61 -5.81 0.74
N PHE A 158 -4.03 -6.01 -0.46
CA PHE A 158 -4.65 -5.59 -1.71
C PHE A 158 -6.01 -6.27 -1.91
N LYS A 159 -6.08 -7.58 -1.74
CA LYS A 159 -7.34 -8.35 -1.87
C LYS A 159 -8.41 -7.89 -0.89
N ILE A 160 -8.02 -7.51 0.34
CA ILE A 160 -8.94 -7.01 1.35
C ILE A 160 -9.47 -5.61 0.98
N ALA A 161 -8.60 -4.71 0.56
CA ALA A 161 -8.92 -3.29 0.38
C ALA A 161 -9.56 -2.96 -0.98
N VAL A 162 -9.23 -3.71 -2.05
CA VAL A 162 -9.52 -3.31 -3.44
C VAL A 162 -11.00 -3.02 -3.71
N HIS A 163 -11.92 -3.79 -3.17
CA HIS A 163 -13.36 -3.57 -3.42
C HIS A 163 -13.84 -2.24 -2.85
N LYS A 164 -13.41 -1.90 -1.64
CA LYS A 164 -13.74 -0.62 -1.00
C LYS A 164 -13.07 0.55 -1.70
N VAL A 165 -11.84 0.37 -2.18
CA VAL A 165 -11.14 1.36 -3.00
C VAL A 165 -11.89 1.63 -4.30
N LEU A 166 -12.36 0.60 -5.00
CA LEU A 166 -13.12 0.75 -6.23
C LEU A 166 -14.43 1.52 -6.04
N GLN A 167 -15.06 1.41 -4.88
CA GLN A 167 -16.22 2.23 -4.52
C GLN A 167 -15.80 3.67 -4.22
N ALA A 168 -14.80 3.86 -3.37
CA ALA A 168 -14.36 5.16 -2.89
C ALA A 168 -13.71 6.05 -3.95
N ARG A 169 -13.20 5.49 -5.07
CA ARG A 169 -12.49 6.27 -6.10
C ARG A 169 -13.31 7.37 -6.77
N TYR A 170 -14.64 7.23 -6.78
CA TYR A 170 -15.56 8.24 -7.33
C TYR A 170 -15.95 9.30 -6.30
N GLU A 171 -15.73 9.05 -5.02
CA GLU A 171 -16.06 9.97 -3.93
C GLU A 171 -14.93 10.98 -3.68
N GLN A 172 -13.78 10.81 -4.36
CA GLN A 172 -12.64 11.69 -4.20
C GLN A 172 -12.90 13.04 -4.84
N PRO A 173 -12.54 14.17 -4.18
CA PRO A 173 -12.67 15.48 -4.77
C PRO A 173 -11.82 15.54 -6.06
N PRO A 174 -12.28 16.29 -7.09
CA PRO A 174 -11.46 16.55 -8.26
C PRO A 174 -10.15 17.23 -7.85
N ASP A 175 -9.06 16.92 -8.55
CA ASP A 175 -7.80 17.64 -8.35
C ASP A 175 -8.05 19.15 -8.45
N PRO A 176 -7.51 19.96 -7.54
CA PRO A 176 -7.57 21.39 -7.68
C PRO A 176 -6.90 21.79 -9.02
N ALA A 177 -7.62 22.54 -9.79
CA ALA A 177 -7.16 23.06 -11.10
C ALA A 177 -5.89 23.92 -10.94
#